data_dba0bf9837fb3570d73b92d2ea4a2e95
#
_entry.id   dba0bf9837fb3570d73b92d2ea4a2e95
#
_cell.length_a   1.000
_cell.length_b   1.000
_cell.length_c   1.000
_cell.angle_alpha   90.00
_cell.angle_beta   90.00
_cell.angle_gamma   90.00
#
_symmetry.space_group_name_H-M   'P 1'
#
loop_
_entity.id
_entity.type
_entity.pdbx_description
1 polymer ?
#
loop_
_entity_poly.entity_id
_entity_poly.type
_entity_poly.pdbx_seq_one_letter_code
_entity_poly.pdbx_strand_id
1 'polypeptide(L)'
;MAILKVDTISGIGTEGPVFEGDIEFTSQNFLTLPKGDTTQRGRGRALFLGGLREPSPSSINNISYSQIQSTGTVFDFGDLTLDRWISASGASSTRAVIAGGYSAPDRRNTIDFVTIATTSNAIDFGDLITKRTYVAGFSNSTRSIAGGGNDGSDNLNSIEFLTIASTGDGTDFGDLSGTRRELVGDCSPTRGLFMGGTTPTYLNIVEFVTIATTGNAQDFGDLNTATANGGALSSNTRAIYAGGYSPSYTNTIEFFTIASAGNATDFGDLITARSSIYGATSNNVRGVIVGGYASPGANVNSIEHVTIATTGNAEDFGDLVYRTRGVTATSDSHGGLAE
;
A
#
# COMPACT_ATOMS: atom_id res chain seq x y z
N MET A 1 11.67 43.53 -14.21
CA MET A 1 11.25 42.13 -14.34
C MET A 1 9.98 42.09 -15.18
N ALA A 2 10.02 41.41 -16.33
CA ALA A 2 8.81 41.28 -17.18
C ALA A 2 7.99 40.10 -16.70
N ILE A 3 6.71 40.31 -16.47
CA ILE A 3 5.77 39.24 -16.10
C ILE A 3 4.88 38.98 -17.31
N LEU A 4 4.92 37.77 -17.82
CA LEU A 4 4.01 37.28 -18.84
C LEU A 4 2.80 36.63 -18.15
N LYS A 5 1.62 37.16 -18.34
CA LYS A 5 0.36 36.55 -17.88
C LYS A 5 -0.40 36.04 -19.08
N VAL A 6 -0.56 34.71 -19.17
CA VAL A 6 -1.28 34.05 -20.25
C VAL A 6 -2.21 33.00 -19.70
N ASP A 7 -3.39 32.83 -20.28
CA ASP A 7 -4.34 31.79 -19.89
C ASP A 7 -4.00 30.46 -20.56
N THR A 8 -3.30 30.50 -21.69
CA THR A 8 -2.89 29.31 -22.43
C THR A 8 -1.58 29.56 -23.17
N ILE A 9 -0.67 28.59 -23.12
CA ILE A 9 0.53 28.54 -23.94
C ILE A 9 0.39 27.34 -24.87
N SER A 10 0.42 27.55 -26.18
CA SER A 10 0.37 26.49 -27.18
C SER A 10 1.53 26.60 -28.15
N GLY A 11 2.10 25.46 -28.52
CA GLY A 11 3.12 25.38 -29.55
C GLY A 11 2.51 25.42 -30.95
N ILE A 12 3.29 25.90 -31.94
CA ILE A 12 2.94 25.86 -33.35
C ILE A 12 3.71 24.67 -33.98
N GLY A 13 2.97 23.69 -34.48
CA GLY A 13 3.55 22.49 -35.06
C GLY A 13 3.55 21.25 -34.15
N THR A 14 4.41 20.29 -34.45
CA THR A 14 4.51 19.01 -33.72
C THR A 14 5.36 19.08 -32.46
N GLU A 15 6.10 20.16 -32.26
CA GLU A 15 6.91 20.40 -31.08
C GLU A 15 6.20 21.41 -30.17
N GLY A 16 6.24 21.15 -28.85
CA GLY A 16 5.66 22.04 -27.85
C GLY A 16 6.48 23.32 -27.68
N PRO A 17 6.02 24.27 -26.88
CA PRO A 17 6.75 25.50 -26.59
C PRO A 17 8.10 25.15 -25.91
N VAL A 18 9.18 25.74 -26.41
CA VAL A 18 10.52 25.63 -25.84
C VAL A 18 10.77 26.87 -24.99
N PHE A 19 11.21 26.68 -23.75
CA PHE A 19 11.65 27.76 -22.86
C PHE A 19 13.16 27.69 -22.74
N GLU A 20 13.83 28.81 -23.03
CA GLU A 20 15.27 28.95 -22.77
C GLU A 20 15.46 29.62 -21.39
N GLY A 21 16.08 28.90 -20.46
CA GLY A 21 16.35 29.34 -19.10
C GLY A 21 15.46 28.68 -18.04
N ASP A 22 15.67 29.09 -16.79
CA ASP A 22 14.93 28.56 -15.65
C ASP A 22 13.49 29.12 -15.60
N ILE A 23 12.53 28.24 -15.35
CA ILE A 23 11.13 28.60 -15.14
C ILE A 23 10.82 28.42 -13.66
N GLU A 24 10.52 29.54 -12.98
CA GLU A 24 10.12 29.54 -11.58
C GLU A 24 8.58 29.56 -11.48
N PHE A 25 8.02 28.57 -10.78
CA PHE A 25 6.59 28.51 -10.45
C PHE A 25 6.38 29.01 -9.04
N THR A 26 5.69 30.13 -8.89
CA THR A 26 5.43 30.76 -7.58
C THR A 26 4.14 30.30 -6.92
N SER A 27 3.38 29.37 -7.53
CA SER A 27 2.17 28.82 -6.96
C SER A 27 2.29 27.31 -6.73
N GLN A 28 1.60 26.79 -5.72
CA GLN A 28 1.55 25.35 -5.39
C GLN A 28 0.71 24.52 -6.38
N ASN A 29 0.30 25.11 -7.49
CA ASN A 29 -0.43 24.40 -8.53
C ASN A 29 0.54 23.69 -9.47
N PHE A 30 0.29 22.42 -9.72
CA PHE A 30 1.12 21.59 -10.59
C PHE A 30 1.05 22.05 -12.05
N LEU A 31 2.20 22.08 -12.72
CA LEU A 31 2.25 22.20 -14.17
C LEU A 31 1.78 20.89 -14.80
N THR A 32 0.61 20.90 -15.40
CA THR A 32 0.14 19.77 -16.21
C THR A 32 0.60 20.00 -17.65
N LEU A 33 1.53 19.19 -18.13
CA LEU A 33 1.98 19.25 -19.52
C LEU A 33 1.04 18.42 -20.41
N PRO A 34 0.47 18.96 -21.51
CA PRO A 34 -0.56 18.29 -22.31
C PRO A 34 -0.06 17.12 -23.16
N LYS A 35 1.26 16.94 -23.32
CA LYS A 35 1.88 15.82 -24.03
C LYS A 35 3.11 15.36 -23.28
N GLY A 36 3.04 14.27 -22.73
CA GLY A 36 4.02 13.45 -22.09
C GLY A 36 3.23 12.31 -21.53
N ASP A 37 3.82 11.20 -21.33
CA ASP A 37 3.20 10.11 -20.64
C ASP A 37 2.76 10.63 -19.26
N THR A 38 1.49 11.02 -19.18
CA THR A 38 0.90 11.57 -17.95
C THR A 38 0.66 10.48 -16.92
N THR A 39 1.04 9.25 -17.24
CA THR A 39 0.84 8.11 -16.36
C THR A 39 1.57 8.26 -15.03
N GLN A 40 2.62 9.06 -14.96
CA GLN A 40 3.33 9.30 -13.70
C GLN A 40 3.41 10.76 -13.24
N ARG A 41 3.13 11.72 -14.12
CA ARG A 41 3.15 13.13 -13.75
C ARG A 41 1.83 13.55 -13.14
N GLY A 42 1.81 13.78 -11.83
CA GLY A 42 0.62 14.11 -11.06
C GLY A 42 -0.10 12.90 -10.47
N ARG A 43 0.39 11.69 -10.70
CA ARG A 43 0.03 10.49 -9.95
C ARG A 43 0.91 10.36 -8.71
N GLY A 44 0.51 9.52 -7.81
CA GLY A 44 1.17 9.32 -6.52
C GLY A 44 0.28 9.80 -5.41
N ARG A 45 -1.04 9.73 -5.61
CA ARG A 45 -2.00 9.89 -4.54
C ARG A 45 -2.05 8.60 -3.75
N ALA A 46 -1.48 8.63 -2.53
CA ALA A 46 -1.65 7.58 -1.54
C ALA A 46 -2.99 7.77 -0.84
N LEU A 47 -3.71 6.67 -0.64
CA LEU A 47 -4.88 6.57 0.20
C LEU A 47 -4.54 5.78 1.45
N PHE A 48 -4.99 6.28 2.61
CA PHE A 48 -4.84 5.66 3.92
C PHE A 48 -6.24 5.35 4.44
N LEU A 49 -6.53 4.08 4.66
CA LEU A 49 -7.87 3.53 4.72
C LEU A 49 -8.11 2.89 6.09
N GLY A 50 -9.07 3.42 6.85
CA GLY A 50 -9.45 2.89 8.15
C GLY A 50 -8.33 2.91 9.19
N GLY A 51 -8.31 1.90 10.05
CA GLY A 51 -7.33 1.73 11.11
C GLY A 51 -7.94 1.71 12.51
N LEU A 52 -7.10 1.48 13.52
CA LEU A 52 -7.47 1.52 14.93
C LEU A 52 -6.79 2.72 15.60
N ARG A 53 -7.58 3.73 15.98
CA ARG A 53 -7.07 5.00 16.53
C ARG A 53 -6.96 4.98 18.06
N GLU A 54 -6.13 5.88 18.60
CA GLU A 54 -6.06 6.28 20.01
C GLU A 54 -6.48 7.75 20.18
N PRO A 55 -6.91 8.17 21.44
CA PRO A 55 -6.84 7.44 22.71
C PRO A 55 -8.00 6.49 22.98
N SER A 56 -9.07 6.55 22.23
CA SER A 56 -10.16 5.56 22.34
C SER A 56 -9.91 4.49 21.27
N PRO A 57 -9.55 3.25 21.65
CA PRO A 57 -9.27 2.20 20.69
C PRO A 57 -10.57 1.81 19.98
N SER A 58 -10.85 2.49 18.89
CA SER A 58 -11.97 2.22 18.01
C SER A 58 -11.48 2.15 16.58
N SER A 59 -11.98 1.17 15.84
CA SER A 59 -11.83 1.17 14.40
C SER A 59 -12.46 2.43 13.79
N ILE A 60 -11.88 2.94 12.73
CA ILE A 60 -12.38 4.12 12.02
C ILE A 60 -12.69 3.77 10.57
N ASN A 61 -13.61 4.51 9.98
CA ASN A 61 -13.96 4.41 8.56
C ASN A 61 -13.30 5.50 7.70
N ASN A 62 -12.58 6.44 8.31
CA ASN A 62 -11.96 7.56 7.62
C ASN A 62 -11.00 7.09 6.50
N ILE A 63 -11.09 7.76 5.36
CA ILE A 63 -10.12 7.68 4.28
C ILE A 63 -9.37 9.01 4.23
N SER A 64 -8.06 8.96 4.36
CA SER A 64 -7.19 10.13 4.18
C SER A 64 -6.33 9.94 2.94
N TYR A 65 -5.82 11.02 2.38
CA TYR A 65 -4.89 10.96 1.24
C TYR A 65 -3.72 11.92 1.39
N SER A 66 -2.64 11.61 0.69
CA SER A 66 -1.48 12.49 0.51
C SER A 66 -0.89 12.32 -0.88
N GLN A 67 -0.07 13.28 -1.30
CA GLN A 67 0.72 13.17 -2.53
C GLN A 67 2.11 12.62 -2.17
N ILE A 68 2.46 11.45 -2.69
CA ILE A 68 3.73 10.77 -2.36
C ILE A 68 4.95 11.60 -2.78
N GLN A 69 4.84 12.42 -3.82
CA GLN A 69 5.94 13.26 -4.31
C GLN A 69 6.28 14.44 -3.39
N SER A 70 5.32 14.91 -2.59
CA SER A 70 5.52 16.04 -1.68
C SER A 70 5.35 15.59 -0.23
N THR A 71 6.31 15.91 0.64
CA THR A 71 6.15 15.74 2.09
C THR A 71 5.06 16.63 2.63
N GLY A 72 4.38 16.20 3.68
CA GLY A 72 3.36 17.01 4.35
C GLY A 72 2.27 16.19 5.01
N THR A 73 1.27 16.90 5.51
CA THR A 73 0.12 16.32 6.18
C THR A 73 -0.85 15.66 5.21
N VAL A 74 -1.62 14.74 5.74
CA VAL A 74 -2.73 14.10 5.03
C VAL A 74 -3.95 15.00 4.97
N PHE A 75 -4.77 14.78 3.95
CA PHE A 75 -6.05 15.44 3.74
C PHE A 75 -7.20 14.45 3.86
N ASP A 76 -8.36 14.94 4.22
CA ASP A 76 -9.58 14.13 4.22
C ASP A 76 -9.99 13.78 2.79
N PHE A 77 -10.34 12.49 2.57
CA PHE A 77 -10.83 12.00 1.30
C PHE A 77 -12.32 11.65 1.34
N GLY A 78 -12.79 11.10 2.46
CA GLY A 78 -14.13 10.58 2.69
C GLY A 78 -14.10 9.39 3.65
N ASP A 79 -15.12 8.55 3.59
CA ASP A 79 -15.31 7.43 4.52
C ASP A 79 -15.52 6.11 3.80
N LEU A 80 -15.07 5.00 4.41
CA LEU A 80 -15.46 3.63 4.08
C LEU A 80 -16.94 3.41 4.44
N THR A 81 -17.55 2.40 3.85
CA THR A 81 -18.93 2.00 4.19
C THR A 81 -19.05 1.51 5.62
N LEU A 82 -17.99 0.88 6.14
CA LEU A 82 -17.88 0.38 7.51
C LEU A 82 -16.50 0.71 8.07
N ASP A 83 -16.43 0.96 9.38
CA ASP A 83 -15.18 1.07 10.10
C ASP A 83 -14.43 -0.28 10.06
N ARG A 84 -13.11 -0.24 9.86
CA ARG A 84 -12.28 -1.45 9.82
C ARG A 84 -10.79 -1.15 9.93
N TRP A 85 -10.03 -2.15 10.34
CA TRP A 85 -8.57 -2.12 10.37
C TRP A 85 -7.99 -3.47 9.95
N ILE A 86 -6.72 -3.49 9.54
CA ILE A 86 -5.98 -4.70 9.10
C ILE A 86 -6.70 -5.41 7.95
N SER A 87 -7.00 -4.67 6.91
CA SER A 87 -7.64 -5.11 5.67
C SER A 87 -6.62 -5.34 4.57
N ALA A 88 -7.01 -6.03 3.51
CA ALA A 88 -6.29 -6.00 2.24
C ALA A 88 -6.67 -4.76 1.44
N SER A 89 -5.76 -4.27 0.61
CA SER A 89 -6.07 -3.24 -0.39
C SER A 89 -5.33 -3.48 -1.70
N GLY A 90 -5.85 -2.88 -2.74
CA GLY A 90 -5.23 -2.82 -4.04
C GLY A 90 -5.82 -1.68 -4.86
N ALA A 91 -5.13 -1.27 -5.92
CA ALA A 91 -5.62 -0.22 -6.78
C ALA A 91 -5.22 -0.43 -8.24
N SER A 92 -6.04 0.08 -9.14
CA SER A 92 -5.62 0.49 -10.46
C SER A 92 -5.22 1.96 -10.44
N SER A 93 -4.84 2.51 -11.57
CA SER A 93 -4.55 3.95 -11.67
C SER A 93 -5.76 4.86 -11.40
N THR A 94 -6.97 4.31 -11.28
CA THR A 94 -8.21 5.10 -11.13
C THR A 94 -9.08 4.67 -9.96
N ARG A 95 -9.02 3.41 -9.55
CA ARG A 95 -9.90 2.83 -8.54
C ARG A 95 -9.08 2.12 -7.48
N ALA A 96 -9.33 2.43 -6.21
CA ALA A 96 -8.83 1.67 -5.08
C ALA A 96 -9.94 0.78 -4.51
N VAL A 97 -9.57 -0.44 -4.12
CA VAL A 97 -10.43 -1.40 -3.44
C VAL A 97 -9.84 -1.74 -2.08
N ILE A 98 -10.68 -1.96 -1.09
CA ILE A 98 -10.33 -2.40 0.25
C ILE A 98 -11.21 -3.58 0.63
N ALA A 99 -10.63 -4.67 1.11
CA ALA A 99 -11.31 -5.93 1.30
C ALA A 99 -11.07 -6.54 2.69
N GLY A 100 -12.12 -7.04 3.31
CA GLY A 100 -12.06 -7.67 4.62
C GLY A 100 -11.76 -6.70 5.75
N GLY A 101 -11.00 -7.16 6.75
CA GLY A 101 -10.62 -6.39 7.94
C GLY A 101 -11.45 -6.77 9.16
N TYR A 102 -11.16 -6.09 10.27
CA TYR A 102 -11.85 -6.29 11.55
C TYR A 102 -12.55 -5.02 12.01
N SER A 103 -13.79 -5.16 12.42
CA SER A 103 -14.57 -4.17 13.16
C SER A 103 -15.32 -4.89 14.26
N ALA A 104 -15.03 -4.57 15.51
CA ALA A 104 -15.57 -5.30 16.65
C ALA A 104 -17.11 -5.43 16.61
N PRO A 105 -17.65 -6.66 16.86
CA PRO A 105 -16.92 -7.86 17.27
C PRO A 105 -16.49 -8.79 16.13
N ASP A 106 -16.68 -8.41 14.84
CA ASP A 106 -16.59 -9.34 13.71
C ASP A 106 -15.50 -9.02 12.71
N ARG A 107 -15.02 -10.07 12.02
CA ARG A 107 -14.26 -9.97 10.79
C ARG A 107 -15.22 -9.69 9.64
N ARG A 108 -14.72 -8.97 8.63
CA ARG A 108 -15.52 -8.56 7.46
C ARG A 108 -15.14 -9.38 6.23
N ASN A 109 -16.10 -9.59 5.35
CA ASN A 109 -15.88 -10.02 3.97
C ASN A 109 -16.15 -8.87 2.99
N THR A 110 -16.77 -7.78 3.42
CA THR A 110 -17.16 -6.66 2.57
C THR A 110 -15.96 -6.05 1.84
N ILE A 111 -16.17 -5.70 0.59
CA ILE A 111 -15.22 -5.01 -0.26
C ILE A 111 -15.80 -3.64 -0.60
N ASP A 112 -15.05 -2.60 -0.33
CA ASP A 112 -15.38 -1.23 -0.71
C ASP A 112 -14.48 -0.74 -1.83
N PHE A 113 -14.93 0.27 -2.59
CA PHE A 113 -14.08 0.96 -3.55
C PHE A 113 -14.29 2.47 -3.57
N VAL A 114 -13.26 3.18 -4.03
CA VAL A 114 -13.31 4.62 -4.32
C VAL A 114 -12.66 4.92 -5.67
N THR A 115 -13.09 6.01 -6.29
CA THR A 115 -12.38 6.61 -7.45
C THR A 115 -11.29 7.53 -6.93
N ILE A 116 -10.00 7.20 -7.17
CA ILE A 116 -8.86 7.87 -6.53
C ILE A 116 -8.76 9.36 -6.90
N ALA A 117 -9.15 9.74 -8.11
CA ALA A 117 -9.01 11.12 -8.60
C ALA A 117 -9.91 12.13 -7.88
N THR A 118 -11.04 11.71 -7.34
CA THR A 118 -12.05 12.58 -6.71
C THR A 118 -12.35 12.15 -5.29
N THR A 119 -12.32 13.10 -4.35
CA THR A 119 -12.70 12.83 -2.96
C THR A 119 -14.18 12.47 -2.86
N SER A 120 -14.46 11.35 -2.19
CA SER A 120 -15.82 10.84 -1.98
C SER A 120 -15.81 9.70 -0.97
N ASN A 121 -16.98 9.39 -0.43
CA ASN A 121 -17.15 8.17 0.34
C ASN A 121 -17.03 6.93 -0.55
N ALA A 122 -16.61 5.83 0.05
CA ALA A 122 -16.54 4.53 -0.61
C ALA A 122 -17.94 4.00 -0.91
N ILE A 123 -17.99 3.15 -1.91
CA ILE A 123 -19.20 2.45 -2.37
C ILE A 123 -18.92 0.95 -2.26
N ASP A 124 -19.96 0.18 -1.97
CA ASP A 124 -19.91 -1.26 -1.95
C ASP A 124 -19.45 -1.82 -3.31
N PHE A 125 -18.52 -2.77 -3.26
CA PHE A 125 -17.97 -3.44 -4.43
C PHE A 125 -18.48 -4.87 -4.56
N GLY A 126 -18.69 -5.57 -3.45
CA GLY A 126 -19.01 -6.98 -3.32
C GLY A 126 -18.39 -7.58 -2.05
N ASP A 127 -18.26 -8.89 -2.01
CA ASP A 127 -17.77 -9.62 -0.85
C ASP A 127 -16.62 -10.58 -1.17
N LEU A 128 -15.67 -10.78 -0.24
CA LEU A 128 -14.76 -11.91 -0.24
C LEU A 128 -15.55 -13.21 0.01
N ILE A 129 -15.08 -14.32 -0.53
CA ILE A 129 -15.62 -15.66 -0.27
C ILE A 129 -15.59 -15.96 1.24
N THR A 130 -14.48 -15.61 1.90
CA THR A 130 -14.28 -15.83 3.32
C THR A 130 -13.98 -14.52 4.04
N LYS A 131 -14.75 -14.24 5.11
CA LYS A 131 -14.44 -13.11 6.00
C LYS A 131 -13.04 -13.28 6.59
N ARG A 132 -12.24 -12.20 6.60
CA ARG A 132 -10.86 -12.29 7.08
C ARG A 132 -10.27 -10.97 7.54
N THR A 133 -9.33 -11.05 8.46
CA THR A 133 -8.48 -9.96 8.93
C THR A 133 -7.02 -10.40 8.97
N TYR A 134 -6.06 -9.50 9.18
CA TYR A 134 -4.63 -9.81 9.14
C TYR A 134 -4.18 -10.39 7.78
N VAL A 135 -4.77 -9.88 6.73
CA VAL A 135 -4.68 -10.35 5.36
C VAL A 135 -3.70 -9.50 4.57
N ALA A 136 -2.86 -10.12 3.76
CA ALA A 136 -2.02 -9.40 2.79
C ALA A 136 -2.83 -9.02 1.55
N GLY A 137 -2.59 -7.81 1.04
CA GLY A 137 -3.20 -7.33 -0.20
C GLY A 137 -2.19 -6.65 -1.10
N PHE A 138 -2.36 -6.82 -2.40
CA PHE A 138 -1.64 -6.10 -3.46
C PHE A 138 -2.42 -6.20 -4.77
N SER A 139 -2.01 -5.46 -5.77
CA SER A 139 -2.70 -5.48 -7.06
C SER A 139 -1.80 -5.11 -8.23
N ASN A 140 -2.17 -5.56 -9.40
CA ASN A 140 -1.77 -4.92 -10.64
C ASN A 140 -2.90 -4.03 -11.18
N SER A 141 -2.78 -3.54 -12.41
CA SER A 141 -3.78 -2.66 -13.02
C SER A 141 -5.17 -3.30 -13.19
N THR A 142 -5.29 -4.62 -13.11
CA THR A 142 -6.52 -5.36 -13.39
C THR A 142 -7.05 -6.19 -12.24
N ARG A 143 -6.17 -6.80 -11.44
CA ARG A 143 -6.52 -7.71 -10.35
C ARG A 143 -6.01 -7.20 -9.01
N SER A 144 -6.86 -7.20 -8.00
CA SER A 144 -6.47 -7.09 -6.59
C SER A 144 -6.49 -8.48 -5.98
N ILE A 145 -5.45 -8.79 -5.22
CA ILE A 145 -5.22 -10.08 -4.56
C ILE A 145 -5.35 -9.90 -3.05
N ALA A 146 -6.01 -10.84 -2.40
CA ALA A 146 -6.09 -10.93 -0.94
C ALA A 146 -5.70 -12.35 -0.51
N GLY A 147 -4.66 -12.51 0.33
CA GLY A 147 -4.15 -13.83 0.68
C GLY A 147 -3.88 -14.02 2.17
N GLY A 148 -4.13 -15.24 2.67
CA GLY A 148 -3.97 -15.59 4.07
C GLY A 148 -4.96 -14.89 4.99
N GLY A 149 -4.53 -14.64 6.23
CA GLY A 149 -5.35 -13.97 7.24
C GLY A 149 -5.97 -14.91 8.26
N ASN A 150 -6.98 -14.42 8.99
CA ASN A 150 -7.71 -15.17 10.01
C ASN A 150 -9.21 -14.88 9.94
N ASP A 151 -10.05 -15.92 9.92
CA ASP A 151 -11.52 -15.81 9.78
C ASP A 151 -12.26 -15.65 11.12
N GLY A 152 -11.54 -15.78 12.22
CA GLY A 152 -12.05 -15.75 13.59
C GLY A 152 -11.90 -17.06 14.33
N SER A 153 -11.77 -18.14 13.60
CA SER A 153 -11.52 -19.48 14.13
C SER A 153 -10.13 -19.96 13.73
N ASP A 154 -9.80 -19.86 12.44
CA ASP A 154 -8.59 -20.43 11.87
C ASP A 154 -7.77 -19.41 11.09
N ASN A 155 -6.48 -19.68 10.99
CA ASN A 155 -5.62 -19.01 10.03
C ASN A 155 -5.87 -19.60 8.64
N LEU A 156 -5.82 -18.78 7.63
CA LEU A 156 -6.15 -19.14 6.25
C LEU A 156 -4.90 -19.28 5.40
N ASN A 157 -4.94 -20.17 4.41
CA ASN A 157 -3.98 -20.24 3.31
C ASN A 157 -4.59 -19.77 1.98
N SER A 158 -5.91 -19.64 1.90
CA SER A 158 -6.58 -19.28 0.65
C SER A 158 -6.21 -17.89 0.15
N ILE A 159 -6.06 -17.79 -1.16
CA ILE A 159 -5.84 -16.55 -1.90
C ILE A 159 -7.07 -16.29 -2.76
N GLU A 160 -7.58 -15.08 -2.73
CA GLU A 160 -8.71 -14.64 -3.56
C GLU A 160 -8.29 -13.46 -4.42
N PHE A 161 -8.94 -13.27 -5.56
CA PHE A 161 -8.74 -12.10 -6.41
C PHE A 161 -10.04 -11.42 -6.80
N LEU A 162 -9.91 -10.13 -7.12
CA LEU A 162 -10.97 -9.26 -7.59
C LEU A 162 -10.56 -8.68 -8.95
N THR A 163 -11.51 -8.50 -9.86
CA THR A 163 -11.31 -7.71 -11.07
C THR A 163 -11.64 -6.25 -10.77
N ILE A 164 -10.62 -5.37 -10.64
CA ILE A 164 -10.79 -4.00 -10.13
C ILE A 164 -11.78 -3.17 -10.96
N ALA A 165 -11.84 -3.39 -12.27
CA ALA A 165 -12.67 -2.60 -13.19
C ALA A 165 -14.19 -2.81 -13.02
N SER A 166 -14.61 -3.96 -12.51
CA SER A 166 -16.02 -4.33 -12.35
C SER A 166 -16.33 -4.76 -10.93
N THR A 167 -17.42 -4.25 -10.35
CA THR A 167 -17.93 -4.71 -9.05
C THR A 167 -18.31 -6.19 -9.11
N GLY A 168 -18.14 -6.89 -7.99
CA GLY A 168 -18.44 -8.32 -7.85
C GLY A 168 -17.64 -8.94 -6.72
N ASP A 169 -17.97 -10.19 -6.42
CA ASP A 169 -17.39 -10.93 -5.31
C ASP A 169 -16.00 -11.47 -5.63
N GLY A 170 -15.27 -11.82 -4.58
CA GLY A 170 -13.97 -12.49 -4.65
C GLY A 170 -14.08 -13.82 -5.41
N THR A 171 -13.02 -14.14 -6.12
CA THR A 171 -12.88 -15.40 -6.85
C THR A 171 -11.66 -16.13 -6.33
N ASP A 172 -11.75 -17.44 -6.21
CA ASP A 172 -10.61 -18.27 -5.80
C ASP A 172 -9.43 -18.11 -6.75
N PHE A 173 -8.25 -17.90 -6.16
CA PHE A 173 -7.00 -17.78 -6.91
C PHE A 173 -6.12 -19.02 -6.74
N GLY A 174 -6.11 -19.61 -5.54
CA GLY A 174 -5.26 -20.70 -5.10
C GLY A 174 -4.87 -20.55 -3.64
N ASP A 175 -3.78 -21.19 -3.21
CA ASP A 175 -3.37 -21.26 -1.82
C ASP A 175 -1.91 -20.86 -1.60
N LEU A 176 -1.61 -20.32 -0.41
CA LEU A 176 -0.28 -20.30 0.20
C LEU A 176 0.15 -21.72 0.56
N SER A 177 1.43 -21.96 0.73
CA SER A 177 1.96 -23.28 1.14
C SER A 177 1.47 -23.72 2.53
N GLY A 178 1.08 -22.77 3.37
CA GLY A 178 0.55 -23.02 4.71
C GLY A 178 -0.35 -21.90 5.21
N THR A 179 -1.19 -22.22 6.21
CA THR A 179 -2.07 -21.23 6.84
C THR A 179 -1.27 -20.22 7.63
N ARG A 180 -1.50 -18.92 7.44
CA ARG A 180 -0.83 -17.86 8.21
C ARG A 180 -1.60 -16.54 8.18
N ARG A 181 -1.41 -15.74 9.21
CA ARG A 181 -1.94 -14.39 9.38
C ARG A 181 -0.82 -13.39 9.64
N GLU A 182 -1.15 -12.12 9.68
CA GLU A 182 -0.19 -11.05 10.01
C GLU A 182 0.95 -10.92 8.99
N LEU A 183 0.73 -11.47 7.80
CA LEU A 183 1.60 -11.33 6.66
C LEU A 183 1.27 -10.03 5.93
N VAL A 184 2.20 -9.56 5.13
CA VAL A 184 2.01 -8.42 4.24
C VAL A 184 2.44 -8.78 2.83
N GLY A 185 2.05 -7.98 1.85
CA GLY A 185 2.42 -8.26 0.47
C GLY A 185 2.44 -7.00 -0.38
N ASP A 186 3.25 -7.05 -1.44
CA ASP A 186 3.24 -6.07 -2.52
C ASP A 186 3.78 -6.72 -3.81
N CYS A 187 3.79 -6.01 -4.93
CA CYS A 187 4.01 -6.64 -6.23
C CYS A 187 4.66 -5.74 -7.28
N SER A 188 5.18 -6.41 -8.31
CA SER A 188 5.36 -5.84 -9.65
C SER A 188 4.07 -6.04 -10.47
N PRO A 189 3.98 -5.52 -11.71
CA PRO A 189 2.82 -5.75 -12.56
C PRO A 189 2.50 -7.22 -12.84
N THR A 190 3.46 -8.11 -12.67
CA THR A 190 3.32 -9.54 -13.02
C THR A 190 3.42 -10.48 -11.84
N ARG A 191 4.19 -10.14 -10.80
CA ARG A 191 4.50 -11.03 -9.68
C ARG A 191 4.17 -10.35 -8.35
N GLY A 192 3.35 -11.01 -7.53
CA GLY A 192 3.04 -10.59 -6.16
C GLY A 192 3.79 -11.45 -5.15
N LEU A 193 4.25 -10.83 -4.07
CA LEU A 193 4.96 -11.46 -2.95
C LEU A 193 4.09 -11.42 -1.69
N PHE A 194 4.06 -12.53 -0.97
CA PHE A 194 3.53 -12.65 0.38
C PHE A 194 4.68 -12.86 1.35
N MET A 195 4.84 -11.96 2.31
CA MET A 195 6.05 -11.87 3.15
C MET A 195 5.73 -12.04 4.63
N GLY A 196 6.49 -12.93 5.31
CA GLY A 196 6.44 -13.13 6.75
C GLY A 196 5.10 -13.66 7.27
N GLY A 197 4.73 -13.22 8.46
CA GLY A 197 3.50 -13.61 9.14
C GLY A 197 3.70 -14.56 10.31
N THR A 198 2.60 -15.15 10.83
CA THR A 198 2.64 -16.03 11.99
C THR A 198 1.67 -17.20 11.87
N THR A 199 2.11 -18.41 12.32
CA THR A 199 1.30 -19.61 12.51
C THR A 199 2.10 -20.78 13.13
N PRO A 200 2.00 -21.13 14.38
CA PRO A 200 1.78 -20.32 15.57
C PRO A 200 3.00 -19.45 15.93
N THR A 201 4.14 -19.65 15.23
CA THR A 201 5.39 -18.90 15.40
C THR A 201 5.55 -17.87 14.28
N TYR A 202 6.43 -16.89 14.48
CA TYR A 202 6.81 -15.96 13.43
C TYR A 202 7.51 -16.71 12.29
N LEU A 203 7.25 -16.25 11.07
CA LEU A 203 7.78 -16.84 9.83
C LEU A 203 8.65 -15.82 9.09
N ASN A 204 9.71 -16.34 8.46
CA ASN A 204 10.53 -15.56 7.51
C ASN A 204 10.14 -15.85 6.05
N ILE A 205 9.26 -16.81 5.81
CA ILE A 205 8.88 -17.31 4.48
C ILE A 205 8.37 -16.18 3.60
N VAL A 206 8.87 -16.12 2.38
CA VAL A 206 8.36 -15.28 1.30
C VAL A 206 7.95 -16.19 0.14
N GLU A 207 6.70 -16.02 -0.30
CA GLU A 207 6.12 -16.78 -1.41
C GLU A 207 5.63 -15.81 -2.49
N PHE A 208 5.58 -16.28 -3.73
CA PHE A 208 5.10 -15.48 -4.84
C PHE A 208 3.99 -16.16 -5.65
N VAL A 209 3.21 -15.32 -6.32
CA VAL A 209 2.24 -15.73 -7.33
C VAL A 209 2.44 -14.93 -8.62
N THR A 210 2.07 -15.53 -9.75
CA THR A 210 1.94 -14.82 -11.03
C THR A 210 0.52 -14.24 -11.10
N ILE A 211 0.37 -12.91 -11.02
CA ILE A 211 -0.94 -12.26 -10.83
C ILE A 211 -1.94 -12.57 -11.98
N ALA A 212 -1.44 -12.72 -13.20
CA ALA A 212 -2.28 -12.95 -14.38
C ALA A 212 -2.93 -14.36 -14.42
N THR A 213 -2.36 -15.34 -13.74
CA THR A 213 -2.80 -16.75 -13.77
C THR A 213 -3.08 -17.25 -12.36
N THR A 214 -4.25 -17.86 -12.15
CA THR A 214 -4.59 -18.52 -10.89
C THR A 214 -3.70 -19.72 -10.64
N GLY A 215 -3.42 -19.99 -9.37
CA GLY A 215 -2.59 -21.11 -8.92
C GLY A 215 -1.99 -20.86 -7.55
N ASN A 216 -1.44 -21.89 -6.95
CA ASN A 216 -0.85 -21.81 -5.62
C ASN A 216 0.44 -20.98 -5.63
N ALA A 217 0.71 -20.34 -4.50
CA ALA A 217 1.95 -19.63 -4.27
C ALA A 217 3.15 -20.58 -4.30
N GLN A 218 4.28 -20.07 -4.74
CA GLN A 218 5.55 -20.77 -4.84
C GLN A 218 6.59 -20.12 -3.96
N ASP A 219 7.55 -20.90 -3.49
CA ASP A 219 8.66 -20.38 -2.70
C ASP A 219 9.44 -19.31 -3.48
N PHE A 220 9.73 -18.19 -2.79
CA PHE A 220 10.52 -17.10 -3.33
C PHE A 220 11.87 -16.95 -2.61
N GLY A 221 11.90 -17.20 -1.32
CA GLY A 221 13.04 -17.02 -0.42
C GLY A 221 12.58 -16.60 0.97
N ASP A 222 13.46 -15.96 1.73
CA ASP A 222 13.25 -15.65 3.13
C ASP A 222 13.56 -14.19 3.49
N LEU A 223 12.84 -13.62 4.47
CA LEU A 223 13.29 -12.49 5.27
C LEU A 223 14.51 -12.89 6.10
N ASN A 224 15.40 -11.96 6.41
CA ASN A 224 16.56 -12.24 7.27
C ASN A 224 16.15 -12.62 8.70
N THR A 225 14.99 -12.14 9.15
CA THR A 225 14.42 -12.48 10.46
C THR A 225 12.94 -12.82 10.33
N ALA A 226 12.53 -13.91 11.02
CA ALA A 226 11.10 -14.27 11.08
C ALA A 226 10.29 -13.16 11.75
N THR A 227 9.37 -12.54 11.02
CA THR A 227 8.69 -11.30 11.43
C THR A 227 7.24 -11.27 10.95
N ALA A 228 6.38 -10.61 11.71
CA ALA A 228 4.98 -10.39 11.37
C ALA A 228 4.57 -8.93 11.61
N ASN A 229 3.40 -8.53 11.11
CA ASN A 229 2.82 -7.20 11.34
C ASN A 229 3.67 -6.03 10.81
N GLY A 230 4.47 -6.24 9.77
CA GLY A 230 5.22 -5.19 9.09
C GLY A 230 4.37 -4.38 8.10
N GLY A 231 5.04 -3.59 7.29
CA GLY A 231 4.48 -2.91 6.13
C GLY A 231 5.18 -3.38 4.85
N ALA A 232 4.47 -3.37 3.74
CA ALA A 232 5.03 -3.71 2.43
C ALA A 232 4.75 -2.62 1.41
N LEU A 233 5.75 -2.35 0.57
CA LEU A 233 5.64 -1.43 -0.56
C LEU A 233 6.59 -1.87 -1.68
N SER A 234 6.35 -1.41 -2.90
CA SER A 234 7.17 -1.84 -4.04
C SER A 234 7.37 -0.76 -5.10
N SER A 235 8.35 -1.01 -5.94
CA SER A 235 8.41 -0.51 -7.31
C SER A 235 8.21 -1.68 -8.28
N ASN A 236 8.26 -1.43 -9.59
CA ASN A 236 8.20 -2.50 -10.60
C ASN A 236 9.29 -3.57 -10.42
N THR A 237 10.37 -3.27 -9.71
CA THR A 237 11.56 -4.13 -9.60
C THR A 237 11.90 -4.57 -8.18
N ARG A 238 11.56 -3.77 -7.18
CA ARG A 238 11.87 -4.05 -5.77
C ARG A 238 10.60 -4.11 -4.94
N ALA A 239 10.51 -5.14 -4.07
CA ALA A 239 9.57 -5.17 -2.96
C ALA A 239 10.34 -4.89 -1.67
N ILE A 240 9.75 -4.10 -0.79
CA ILE A 240 10.32 -3.70 0.50
C ILE A 240 9.41 -4.20 1.61
N TYR A 241 10.00 -4.79 2.65
CA TYR A 241 9.37 -5.13 3.92
C TYR A 241 9.94 -4.21 5.00
N ALA A 242 9.09 -3.60 5.84
CA ALA A 242 9.53 -2.61 6.81
C ALA A 242 8.92 -2.84 8.19
N GLY A 243 9.75 -2.81 9.22
CA GLY A 243 9.36 -2.94 10.62
C GLY A 243 8.78 -4.31 10.96
N GLY A 244 7.84 -4.34 11.89
CA GLY A 244 7.18 -5.57 12.34
C GLY A 244 7.51 -5.96 13.78
N TYR A 245 7.18 -7.21 14.14
CA TYR A 245 7.37 -7.75 15.49
C TYR A 245 7.99 -9.15 15.45
N SER A 246 9.08 -9.37 16.27
CA SER A 246 9.80 -10.65 16.30
C SER A 246 10.84 -10.75 17.43
N PRO A 247 10.60 -11.24 18.53
CA PRO A 247 9.59 -10.99 19.57
C PRO A 247 9.64 -9.57 20.16
N SER A 248 10.32 -8.64 19.54
CA SER A 248 10.35 -7.21 19.85
C SER A 248 9.98 -6.40 18.60
N TYR A 249 9.63 -5.13 18.79
CA TYR A 249 9.46 -4.21 17.66
C TYR A 249 10.77 -4.05 16.93
N THR A 250 10.73 -4.09 15.60
CA THR A 250 11.92 -3.88 14.76
C THR A 250 11.76 -2.61 13.92
N ASN A 251 12.88 -1.98 13.62
CA ASN A 251 12.98 -0.86 12.68
C ASN A 251 13.59 -1.30 11.33
N THR A 252 14.00 -2.54 11.20
CA THR A 252 14.68 -3.05 10.01
C THR A 252 13.81 -2.89 8.77
N ILE A 253 14.41 -2.43 7.68
CA ILE A 253 13.84 -2.42 6.34
C ILE A 253 14.66 -3.39 5.48
N GLU A 254 13.98 -4.28 4.79
CA GLU A 254 14.58 -5.27 3.90
C GLU A 254 13.96 -5.19 2.51
N PHE A 255 14.69 -5.60 1.47
CA PHE A 255 14.16 -5.59 0.12
C PHE A 255 14.47 -6.88 -0.66
N PHE A 256 13.64 -7.11 -1.66
CA PHE A 256 13.77 -8.19 -2.64
C PHE A 256 13.81 -7.62 -4.06
N THR A 257 14.57 -8.27 -4.94
CA THR A 257 14.45 -8.05 -6.39
C THR A 257 13.34 -8.95 -6.92
N ILE A 258 12.17 -8.39 -7.27
CA ILE A 258 10.95 -9.17 -7.58
C ILE A 258 11.12 -10.14 -8.77
N ALA A 259 11.97 -9.81 -9.72
CA ALA A 259 12.17 -10.62 -10.93
C ALA A 259 12.87 -11.97 -10.66
N SER A 260 13.66 -12.07 -9.59
CA SER A 260 14.45 -13.27 -9.27
C SER A 260 14.20 -13.72 -7.84
N ALA A 261 13.90 -15.01 -7.65
CA ALA A 261 13.79 -15.59 -6.31
C ALA A 261 15.12 -15.49 -5.55
N GLY A 262 15.04 -15.29 -4.25
CA GLY A 262 16.18 -15.13 -3.35
C GLY A 262 15.78 -14.46 -2.04
N ASN A 263 16.69 -14.51 -1.07
CA ASN A 263 16.46 -13.95 0.26
C ASN A 263 16.54 -12.43 0.28
N ALA A 264 15.96 -11.86 1.32
CA ALA A 264 15.99 -10.42 1.57
C ALA A 264 17.42 -9.88 1.71
N THR A 265 17.59 -8.66 1.28
CA THR A 265 18.80 -7.86 1.49
C THR A 265 18.46 -6.68 2.39
N ASP A 266 19.37 -6.33 3.27
CA ASP A 266 19.24 -5.15 4.12
C ASP A 266 19.08 -3.89 3.26
N PHE A 267 18.10 -3.06 3.64
CA PHE A 267 17.84 -1.78 2.98
C PHE A 267 18.23 -0.60 3.85
N GLY A 268 17.98 -0.67 5.15
CA GLY A 268 18.17 0.38 6.14
C GLY A 268 17.16 0.26 7.27
N ASP A 269 16.86 1.36 7.95
CA ASP A 269 16.03 1.38 9.15
C ASP A 269 14.91 2.42 9.09
N LEU A 270 13.76 2.11 9.73
CA LEU A 270 12.77 3.09 10.13
C LEU A 270 13.35 4.01 11.22
N ILE A 271 12.84 5.22 11.32
CA ILE A 271 13.17 6.14 12.40
C ILE A 271 12.77 5.54 13.76
N THR A 272 11.61 4.87 13.79
CA THR A 272 11.09 4.28 15.03
C THR A 272 10.72 2.80 14.83
N ALA A 273 11.24 1.93 15.71
CA ALA A 273 10.87 0.51 15.74
C ALA A 273 9.38 0.35 16.04
N ARG A 274 8.64 -0.33 15.17
CA ARG A 274 7.19 -0.44 15.27
C ARG A 274 6.63 -1.64 14.49
N SER A 275 5.45 -2.08 14.89
CA SER A 275 4.67 -3.13 14.23
C SER A 275 3.25 -2.65 13.90
N SER A 276 2.41 -3.57 13.46
CA SER A 276 1.02 -3.28 13.04
C SER A 276 0.94 -2.14 12.04
N ILE A 277 1.90 -2.10 11.14
CA ILE A 277 2.04 -1.05 10.13
C ILE A 277 0.96 -1.22 9.06
N TYR A 278 0.94 -2.34 8.31
CA TYR A 278 0.03 -2.66 7.20
C TYR A 278 -0.12 -1.53 6.16
N GLY A 279 -0.09 -0.27 6.59
CA GLY A 279 -0.19 0.92 5.77
C GLY A 279 1.15 1.31 5.16
N ALA A 280 1.50 0.68 4.06
CA ALA A 280 2.62 1.14 3.24
C ALA A 280 2.19 1.12 1.77
N THR A 281 2.68 2.07 0.99
CA THR A 281 2.42 2.19 -0.45
C THR A 281 3.49 3.05 -1.11
N SER A 282 3.43 3.20 -2.42
CA SER A 282 4.50 3.84 -3.19
C SER A 282 4.02 4.49 -4.48
N ASN A 283 4.96 5.12 -5.18
CA ASN A 283 4.78 5.62 -6.55
C ASN A 283 5.93 5.19 -7.48
N ASN A 284 6.44 4.00 -7.33
CA ASN A 284 7.62 3.44 -8.03
C ASN A 284 8.97 4.10 -7.68
N VAL A 285 9.00 5.30 -7.15
CA VAL A 285 10.22 6.03 -6.78
C VAL A 285 10.35 6.15 -5.27
N ARG A 286 9.28 6.61 -4.64
CA ARG A 286 9.20 6.83 -3.19
C ARG A 286 8.18 5.91 -2.58
N GLY A 287 8.55 5.23 -1.49
CA GLY A 287 7.63 4.49 -0.64
C GLY A 287 7.29 5.30 0.61
N VAL A 288 6.06 5.20 1.09
CA VAL A 288 5.59 5.78 2.36
C VAL A 288 5.12 4.67 3.29
N ILE A 289 5.46 4.78 4.58
CA ILE A 289 5.19 3.82 5.64
C ILE A 289 4.46 4.54 6.76
N VAL A 290 3.26 4.08 7.12
CA VAL A 290 2.26 4.91 7.79
C VAL A 290 1.81 4.31 9.11
N GLY A 291 1.83 5.12 10.17
CA GLY A 291 1.28 4.73 11.46
C GLY A 291 1.96 3.51 12.09
N GLY A 292 1.20 2.72 12.83
CA GLY A 292 1.68 1.50 13.49
C GLY A 292 1.67 1.63 15.02
N TYR A 293 2.29 0.64 15.68
CA TYR A 293 2.35 0.53 17.13
C TYR A 293 3.80 0.39 17.59
N ALA A 294 4.27 1.35 18.36
CA ALA A 294 5.67 1.45 18.80
C ALA A 294 5.82 1.23 20.32
N SER A 295 7.03 0.87 20.77
CA SER A 295 7.40 0.84 22.18
C SER A 295 7.42 2.28 22.76
N PRO A 296 6.99 2.49 24.01
CA PRO A 296 6.57 1.55 25.06
C PRO A 296 5.09 1.12 25.03
N GLY A 297 4.37 1.25 23.94
CA GLY A 297 3.03 0.76 23.81
C GLY A 297 2.00 1.83 23.43
N ALA A 298 2.23 2.53 22.31
CA ALA A 298 1.32 3.54 21.76
C ALA A 298 1.23 3.45 20.24
N ASN A 299 0.06 3.77 19.70
CA ASN A 299 -0.06 4.03 18.28
C ASN A 299 0.75 5.28 17.89
N VAL A 300 1.29 5.31 16.69
CA VAL A 300 1.98 6.49 16.13
C VAL A 300 1.17 7.11 15.00
N ASN A 301 1.38 8.39 14.76
CA ASN A 301 0.81 9.10 13.61
C ASN A 301 1.85 9.37 12.52
N SER A 302 3.12 9.11 12.76
CA SER A 302 4.19 9.40 11.82
C SER A 302 4.01 8.65 10.50
N ILE A 303 4.32 9.36 9.42
CA ILE A 303 4.51 8.81 8.09
C ILE A 303 5.99 8.97 7.78
N GLU A 304 6.64 7.88 7.44
CA GLU A 304 8.04 7.87 7.02
C GLU A 304 8.13 7.52 5.55
N HIS A 305 9.21 7.92 4.88
CA HIS A 305 9.41 7.60 3.46
C HIS A 305 10.81 7.10 3.17
N VAL A 306 10.91 6.33 2.08
CA VAL A 306 12.18 5.83 1.53
C VAL A 306 12.24 6.07 0.02
N THR A 307 13.45 6.22 -0.52
CA THR A 307 13.67 6.18 -1.97
C THR A 307 13.94 4.74 -2.39
N ILE A 308 13.01 4.10 -3.10
CA ILE A 308 13.02 2.64 -3.34
C ILE A 308 14.27 2.16 -4.09
N ALA A 309 14.81 2.96 -5.01
CA ALA A 309 15.94 2.57 -5.84
C ALA A 309 17.27 2.52 -5.10
N THR A 310 17.41 3.25 -3.99
CA THR A 310 18.66 3.37 -3.22
C THR A 310 18.44 2.94 -1.78
N THR A 311 19.32 2.08 -1.25
CA THR A 311 19.31 1.70 0.16
C THR A 311 19.61 2.88 1.06
N GLY A 312 19.02 2.94 2.24
CA GLY A 312 19.19 4.00 3.23
C GLY A 312 18.04 4.00 4.23
N ASN A 313 18.23 4.72 5.32
CA ASN A 313 17.20 4.84 6.36
C ASN A 313 16.01 5.66 5.88
N ALA A 314 14.86 5.40 6.49
CA ALA A 314 13.66 6.18 6.28
C ALA A 314 13.83 7.62 6.80
N GLU A 315 13.15 8.55 6.14
CA GLU A 315 13.09 9.97 6.49
C GLU A 315 11.65 10.35 6.86
N ASP A 316 11.49 11.41 7.64
CA ASP A 316 10.18 11.94 7.99
C ASP A 316 9.45 12.46 6.73
N PHE A 317 8.18 12.06 6.59
CA PHE A 317 7.30 12.51 5.52
C PHE A 317 6.24 13.51 6.04
N GLY A 318 5.74 13.27 7.23
CA GLY A 318 4.64 14.01 7.86
C GLY A 318 3.81 13.11 8.77
N ASP A 319 2.57 13.53 9.04
CA ASP A 319 1.72 12.86 10.02
C ASP A 319 0.31 12.55 9.54
N LEU A 320 -0.24 11.44 10.04
CA LEU A 320 -1.69 11.20 10.06
C LEU A 320 -2.38 12.16 11.02
N VAL A 321 -3.66 12.43 10.79
CA VAL A 321 -4.50 13.22 11.71
C VAL A 321 -4.59 12.59 13.11
N TYR A 322 -4.61 11.28 13.17
CA TYR A 322 -4.73 10.52 14.42
C TYR A 322 -3.60 9.53 14.57
N ARG A 323 -3.20 9.25 15.81
CA ARG A 323 -2.36 8.09 16.11
C ARG A 323 -3.11 6.82 15.80
N THR A 324 -2.66 6.06 14.83
CA THR A 324 -3.40 4.95 14.24
C THR A 324 -2.49 3.79 13.91
N ARG A 325 -2.93 2.57 14.19
CA ARG A 325 -2.29 1.32 13.74
C ARG A 325 -3.23 0.52 12.85
N GLY A 326 -2.69 -0.44 12.11
CA GLY A 326 -3.48 -1.30 11.24
C GLY A 326 -4.21 -0.53 10.14
N VAL A 327 -3.71 0.65 9.78
CA VAL A 327 -4.14 1.39 8.59
C VAL A 327 -3.78 0.54 7.39
N THR A 328 -4.63 0.53 6.38
CA THR A 328 -4.31 -0.08 5.08
C THR A 328 -4.02 1.04 4.08
N ALA A 329 -3.07 0.83 3.17
CA ALA A 329 -2.71 1.86 2.20
C ALA A 329 -2.58 1.32 0.79
N THR A 330 -2.91 2.15 -0.18
CA THR A 330 -2.70 1.89 -1.61
C THR A 330 -2.52 3.20 -2.37
N SER A 331 -2.14 3.17 -3.62
CA SER A 331 -1.97 4.37 -4.44
C SER A 331 -2.34 4.14 -5.91
N ASP A 332 -2.51 5.22 -6.65
CA ASP A 332 -2.76 5.21 -8.10
C ASP A 332 -1.51 4.94 -8.95
N SER A 333 -0.35 4.68 -8.32
CA SER A 333 0.95 4.57 -8.98
C SER A 333 1.93 3.61 -8.30
N HIS A 334 1.44 2.68 -7.48
CA HIS A 334 2.27 1.67 -6.80
C HIS A 334 2.97 0.71 -7.78
N GLY A 335 3.92 -0.09 -7.26
CA GLY A 335 4.77 -0.97 -8.06
C GLY A 335 4.06 -2.01 -8.94
N GLY A 336 2.84 -2.38 -8.61
CA GLY A 336 2.00 -3.28 -9.40
C GLY A 336 1.41 -2.69 -10.66
N LEU A 337 1.50 -1.37 -10.86
CA LEU A 337 0.98 -0.71 -12.06
C LEU A 337 2.06 -0.64 -13.14
N ALA A 338 1.73 -1.13 -14.32
CA ALA A 338 2.59 -0.96 -15.49
C ALA A 338 2.68 0.52 -15.86
N GLU A 339 3.86 0.96 -16.28
CA GLU A 339 4.10 2.29 -16.84
C GLU A 339 3.43 2.45 -18.22
#